data_2034fac0c00ffdbdf1e2c8ed11901136
#
_entry.id   2034fac0c00ffdbdf1e2c8ed11901136
#
_cell.length_a   1.000
_cell.length_b   1.000
_cell.length_c   1.000
_cell.angle_alpha   90.00
_cell.angle_beta   90.00
_cell.angle_gamma   90.00
#
_symmetry.space_group_name_H-M   'P 1'
#
loop_
_entity.id
_entity.type
_entity.pdbx_description
1 polymer ?
#
loop_
_entity_poly.entity_id
_entity_poly.type
_entity_poly.pdbx_seq_one_letter_code
_entity_poly.pdbx_strand_id
1 'polypeptide(L)'
;MELARILSKHQPKSTIILAAVAGEEQGLYGAGYLAGTLKNSSTNVEGMLNCDIVGSSTGDRGQKDPFTIRAFAQGPPPSESATKAAQRLQIGGENDSPARELARFSAEVAGNNATGMNIAIIYRLDRFLRGGDHTPFLQNGYPAIRYTEPNENFAHQHQDLRTENGTVYGDLIEFVDFEYTARVGKVNMATIWALSEAPGMPRNVTVDTTVLDNDTRLKWIVSNHSNVAGYEVVWRPIANSLWTHQVDVGKIGSVTLPLSKDNVIFGVRVVGTNGYKSPAVYPFPG
;
A
#
# COMPACT_ATOMS: atom_id res chain seq x y z
N MET A 1 18.93 3.62 -5.57
CA MET A 1 20.32 3.68 -5.03
C MET A 1 20.41 4.48 -3.74
N GLU A 2 19.87 5.71 -3.65
CA GLU A 2 19.97 6.54 -2.43
C GLU A 2 19.34 5.90 -1.20
N LEU A 3 18.16 5.30 -1.32
CA LEU A 3 17.54 4.54 -0.24
C LEU A 3 18.43 3.39 0.26
N ALA A 4 19.07 2.65 -0.65
CA ALA A 4 20.02 1.59 -0.29
C ALA A 4 21.19 2.16 0.51
N ARG A 5 21.77 3.28 0.07
CA ARG A 5 22.88 3.94 0.75
C ARG A 5 22.52 4.39 2.17
N ILE A 6 21.30 4.90 2.36
CA ILE A 6 20.83 5.32 3.69
C ILE A 6 20.53 4.09 4.55
N LEU A 7 19.72 3.15 4.05
CA LEU A 7 19.28 1.97 4.78
C LEU A 7 20.42 1.04 5.17
N SER A 8 21.50 0.99 4.38
CA SER A 8 22.69 0.17 4.72
C SER A 8 23.38 0.55 6.05
N LYS A 9 23.05 1.72 6.60
CA LYS A 9 23.58 2.20 7.88
C LYS A 9 22.67 1.89 9.08
N HIS A 10 21.54 1.24 8.83
CA HIS A 10 20.51 0.94 9.82
C HIS A 10 20.19 -0.54 9.83
N GLN A 11 19.68 -1.05 10.95
CA GLN A 11 19.22 -2.43 11.09
C GLN A 11 17.73 -2.42 11.43
N PRO A 12 16.84 -2.45 10.42
CA PRO A 12 15.41 -2.56 10.63
C PRO A 12 15.05 -3.93 11.23
N LYS A 13 13.91 -4.03 11.89
CA LYS A 13 13.43 -5.29 12.50
C LYS A 13 13.03 -6.34 11.48
N SER A 14 12.55 -5.91 10.32
CA SER A 14 12.22 -6.79 9.19
C SER A 14 13.17 -6.55 8.03
N THR A 15 13.37 -7.58 7.20
CA THR A 15 14.20 -7.48 6.00
C THR A 15 13.59 -6.53 4.99
N ILE A 16 14.40 -5.62 4.46
CA ILE A 16 14.05 -4.75 3.33
C ILE A 16 14.79 -5.26 2.09
N ILE A 17 14.04 -5.53 1.03
CA ILE A 17 14.57 -5.90 -0.28
C ILE A 17 14.42 -4.71 -1.22
N LEU A 18 15.52 -4.20 -1.75
CA LEU A 18 15.53 -3.21 -2.82
C LEU A 18 15.88 -3.94 -4.11
N ALA A 19 14.90 -4.05 -5.01
CA ALA A 19 15.02 -4.81 -6.24
C ALA A 19 15.00 -3.87 -7.46
N ALA A 20 15.94 -4.09 -8.39
CA ALA A 20 15.88 -3.58 -9.75
C ALA A 20 15.69 -4.79 -10.67
N VAL A 21 14.50 -4.92 -11.23
CA VAL A 21 14.12 -6.07 -12.06
C VAL A 21 14.19 -5.73 -13.54
N ALA A 22 14.37 -6.74 -14.38
CA ALA A 22 14.46 -6.58 -15.83
C ALA A 22 13.21 -7.09 -16.54
N GLY A 23 12.96 -6.60 -17.75
CA GLY A 23 11.91 -7.12 -18.62
C GLY A 23 10.49 -6.73 -18.19
N GLU A 24 10.32 -5.52 -17.66
CA GLU A 24 8.99 -4.99 -17.33
C GLU A 24 8.16 -4.85 -18.61
N GLU A 25 8.66 -4.14 -19.60
CA GLU A 25 8.01 -3.88 -20.87
C GLU A 25 7.78 -5.13 -21.74
N GLN A 26 8.56 -6.20 -21.52
CA GLN A 26 8.42 -7.47 -22.20
C GLN A 26 7.43 -8.44 -21.53
N GLY A 27 6.77 -8.03 -20.45
CA GLY A 27 5.76 -8.82 -19.76
C GLY A 27 6.06 -9.09 -18.29
N LEU A 28 6.68 -8.15 -17.60
CA LEU A 28 6.92 -8.18 -16.14
C LEU A 28 7.80 -9.36 -15.70
N TYR A 29 8.73 -9.82 -16.54
CA TYR A 29 9.47 -11.08 -16.31
C TYR A 29 10.25 -11.08 -15.01
N GLY A 30 11.01 -10.02 -14.73
CA GLY A 30 11.82 -9.94 -13.52
C GLY A 30 10.97 -9.88 -12.25
N ALA A 31 9.91 -9.10 -12.25
CA ALA A 31 8.97 -9.01 -11.13
C ALA A 31 8.22 -10.34 -10.93
N GLY A 32 7.80 -10.98 -12.01
CA GLY A 32 7.16 -12.29 -11.98
C GLY A 32 8.06 -13.37 -11.39
N TYR A 33 9.33 -13.41 -11.81
CA TYR A 33 10.33 -14.32 -11.26
C TYR A 33 10.57 -14.08 -9.77
N LEU A 34 10.75 -12.82 -9.34
CA LEU A 34 10.98 -12.47 -7.95
C LEU A 34 9.78 -12.82 -7.07
N ALA A 35 8.57 -12.44 -7.47
CA ALA A 35 7.34 -12.74 -6.74
C ALA A 35 7.11 -14.25 -6.60
N GLY A 36 7.32 -15.01 -7.68
CA GLY A 36 7.24 -16.48 -7.67
C GLY A 36 8.29 -17.13 -6.78
N THR A 37 9.53 -16.63 -6.79
CA THR A 37 10.61 -17.13 -5.94
C THR A 37 10.29 -16.92 -4.45
N LEU A 38 9.83 -15.73 -4.07
CA LEU A 38 9.41 -15.43 -2.71
C LEU A 38 8.23 -16.31 -2.28
N LYS A 39 7.27 -16.54 -3.19
CA LYS A 39 6.13 -17.43 -2.94
C LYS A 39 6.56 -18.87 -2.70
N ASN A 40 7.42 -19.40 -3.55
CA ASN A 40 7.92 -20.77 -3.46
C ASN A 40 8.75 -21.01 -2.19
N SER A 41 9.46 -19.99 -1.70
CA SER A 41 10.18 -20.04 -0.43
C SER A 41 9.29 -19.75 0.79
N SER A 42 7.98 -19.58 0.61
CA SER A 42 7.03 -19.23 1.68
C SER A 42 7.42 -17.96 2.45
N THR A 43 8.09 -17.03 1.78
CA THR A 43 8.49 -15.75 2.38
C THR A 43 7.25 -14.92 2.67
N ASN A 44 7.15 -14.38 3.91
CA ASN A 44 6.11 -13.44 4.26
C ASN A 44 6.49 -12.04 3.78
N VAL A 45 5.78 -11.50 2.78
CA VAL A 45 5.97 -10.14 2.27
C VAL A 45 4.86 -9.26 2.81
N GLU A 46 5.21 -8.36 3.74
CA GLU A 46 4.25 -7.44 4.38
C GLU A 46 3.79 -6.32 3.45
N GLY A 47 4.58 -5.99 2.43
CA GLY A 47 4.23 -5.01 1.41
C GLY A 47 5.27 -4.88 0.31
N MET A 48 4.82 -4.58 -0.89
CA MET A 48 5.66 -4.26 -2.05
C MET A 48 5.29 -2.87 -2.57
N LEU A 49 6.28 -2.02 -2.74
CA LEU A 49 6.14 -0.67 -3.29
C LEU A 49 6.83 -0.62 -4.65
N ASN A 50 6.07 -0.46 -5.71
CA ASN A 50 6.59 -0.23 -7.05
C ASN A 50 6.67 1.28 -7.33
N CYS A 51 7.81 1.75 -7.83
CA CYS A 51 8.01 3.12 -8.27
C CYS A 51 8.24 3.12 -9.77
N ASP A 52 7.28 3.65 -10.50
CA ASP A 52 7.30 3.65 -11.96
C ASP A 52 6.66 4.94 -12.46
N ILE A 53 7.40 5.68 -13.30
CA ILE A 53 7.08 7.05 -13.73
C ILE A 53 6.92 7.99 -12.51
N VAL A 54 8.03 8.29 -11.86
CA VAL A 54 8.07 9.12 -10.63
C VAL A 54 9.09 10.26 -10.74
N GLY A 55 9.49 10.63 -11.94
CA GLY A 55 10.57 11.57 -12.21
C GLY A 55 10.12 12.99 -12.51
N SER A 56 8.85 13.24 -12.83
CA SER A 56 8.35 14.55 -13.24
C SER A 56 7.17 15.02 -12.39
N SER A 57 7.08 16.32 -12.19
CA SER A 57 5.92 16.97 -11.57
C SER A 57 5.03 17.71 -12.57
N THR A 58 5.34 17.63 -13.88
CA THR A 58 4.69 18.42 -14.92
C THR A 58 4.15 17.52 -16.03
N GLY A 59 2.84 17.57 -16.25
CA GLY A 59 2.14 16.81 -17.27
C GLY A 59 2.20 17.43 -18.68
N ASP A 60 1.65 16.72 -19.64
CA ASP A 60 1.65 17.05 -21.08
C ASP A 60 0.98 18.37 -21.45
N ARG A 61 0.12 18.92 -20.59
CA ARG A 61 -0.54 20.22 -20.77
C ARG A 61 0.04 21.31 -19.87
N GLY A 62 1.24 21.08 -19.31
CA GLY A 62 1.90 22.01 -18.40
C GLY A 62 1.30 22.09 -17.00
N GLN A 63 0.33 21.24 -16.65
CA GLN A 63 -0.18 21.16 -15.28
C GLN A 63 0.92 20.64 -14.37
N LYS A 64 1.17 21.40 -13.30
CA LYS A 64 2.26 21.11 -12.36
C LYS A 64 1.71 20.76 -10.98
N ASP A 65 2.10 19.60 -10.45
CA ASP A 65 1.80 19.18 -9.08
C ASP A 65 3.03 18.53 -8.45
N PRO A 66 3.91 19.31 -7.79
CA PRO A 66 5.14 18.79 -7.20
C PRO A 66 4.95 18.21 -5.79
N PHE A 67 3.71 18.18 -5.26
CA PHE A 67 3.43 17.79 -3.88
C PHE A 67 2.47 16.61 -3.75
N THR A 68 2.11 15.98 -4.85
CA THR A 68 1.24 14.80 -4.86
C THR A 68 1.91 13.63 -5.56
N ILE A 69 1.76 12.44 -5.00
CA ILE A 69 2.03 11.17 -5.68
C ILE A 69 0.79 10.29 -5.64
N ARG A 70 0.46 9.63 -6.75
CA ARG A 70 -0.62 8.65 -6.80
C ARG A 70 -0.12 7.31 -6.27
N ALA A 71 -0.93 6.65 -5.43
CA ALA A 71 -0.73 5.27 -4.99
C ALA A 71 -1.87 4.41 -5.55
N PHE A 72 -1.59 3.65 -6.60
CA PHE A 72 -2.56 2.72 -7.17
C PHE A 72 -2.66 1.47 -6.29
N ALA A 73 -3.88 1.12 -5.89
CA ALA A 73 -4.15 0.02 -4.99
C ALA A 73 -5.35 -0.80 -5.50
N GLN A 74 -5.09 -2.05 -5.87
CA GLN A 74 -6.11 -2.96 -6.36
C GLN A 74 -7.15 -3.29 -5.28
N GLY A 75 -8.41 -3.46 -5.69
CA GLY A 75 -9.51 -3.95 -4.86
C GLY A 75 -9.37 -5.42 -4.49
N PRO A 76 -10.41 -6.26 -4.72
CA PRO A 76 -10.33 -7.67 -4.39
C PRO A 76 -9.05 -8.32 -4.94
N PRO A 77 -8.26 -9.04 -4.11
CA PRO A 77 -7.03 -9.65 -4.57
C PRO A 77 -7.28 -10.68 -5.67
N PRO A 78 -6.50 -10.67 -6.76
CA PRO A 78 -6.67 -11.66 -7.84
C PRO A 78 -6.34 -13.09 -7.39
N SER A 79 -5.65 -13.24 -6.26
CA SER A 79 -5.33 -14.52 -5.63
C SER A 79 -6.44 -15.07 -4.73
N GLU A 80 -7.50 -14.30 -4.46
CA GLU A 80 -8.64 -14.81 -3.67
C GLU A 80 -9.44 -15.85 -4.46
N SER A 81 -9.99 -16.84 -3.74
CA SER A 81 -10.97 -17.74 -4.33
C SER A 81 -12.25 -16.98 -4.72
N ALA A 82 -12.98 -17.48 -5.73
CA ALA A 82 -14.24 -16.88 -6.15
C ALA A 82 -15.24 -16.73 -4.98
N THR A 83 -15.30 -17.73 -4.08
CA THR A 83 -16.17 -17.67 -2.88
C THR A 83 -15.78 -16.53 -1.95
N LYS A 84 -14.47 -16.37 -1.68
CA LYS A 84 -14.01 -15.31 -0.79
C LYS A 84 -14.19 -13.92 -1.41
N ALA A 85 -13.97 -13.78 -2.70
CA ALA A 85 -14.23 -12.55 -3.43
C ALA A 85 -15.71 -12.17 -3.42
N ALA A 86 -16.62 -13.13 -3.61
CA ALA A 86 -18.06 -12.91 -3.50
C ALA A 86 -18.47 -12.50 -2.07
N GLN A 87 -17.94 -13.16 -1.05
CA GLN A 87 -18.17 -12.78 0.35
C GLN A 87 -17.68 -11.37 0.63
N ARG A 88 -16.47 -11.01 0.15
CA ARG A 88 -15.94 -9.65 0.29
C ARG A 88 -16.88 -8.59 -0.27
N LEU A 89 -17.47 -8.84 -1.45
CA LEU A 89 -18.46 -7.94 -2.05
C LEU A 89 -19.73 -7.84 -1.20
N GLN A 90 -20.21 -8.95 -0.66
CA GLN A 90 -21.42 -8.95 0.18
C GLN A 90 -21.28 -8.12 1.46
N ILE A 91 -20.08 -8.05 2.02
CA ILE A 91 -19.81 -7.33 3.27
C ILE A 91 -19.21 -5.93 3.03
N GLY A 92 -19.20 -5.42 1.78
CA GLY A 92 -18.66 -4.11 1.45
C GLY A 92 -17.14 -3.98 1.58
N GLY A 93 -16.42 -5.10 1.56
CA GLY A 93 -14.96 -5.16 1.79
C GLY A 93 -14.10 -5.05 0.52
N GLU A 94 -14.68 -4.69 -0.62
CA GLU A 94 -13.95 -4.51 -1.89
C GLU A 94 -12.95 -3.34 -1.84
N ASN A 95 -13.17 -2.39 -0.93
CA ASN A 95 -12.27 -1.27 -0.69
C ASN A 95 -11.26 -1.52 0.44
N ASP A 96 -11.23 -2.74 1.00
CA ASP A 96 -10.43 -3.10 2.17
C ASP A 96 -9.57 -4.34 1.88
N SER A 97 -9.03 -4.40 0.67
CA SER A 97 -8.02 -5.38 0.27
C SER A 97 -6.68 -5.09 0.94
N PRO A 98 -5.79 -6.09 1.08
CA PRO A 98 -4.45 -5.87 1.61
C PRO A 98 -3.65 -4.77 0.88
N ALA A 99 -3.82 -4.64 -0.45
CA ALA A 99 -3.19 -3.57 -1.22
C ALA A 99 -3.73 -2.19 -0.85
N ARG A 100 -5.05 -2.04 -0.65
CA ARG A 100 -5.66 -0.78 -0.22
C ARG A 100 -5.31 -0.42 1.22
N GLU A 101 -5.17 -1.41 2.10
CA GLU A 101 -4.67 -1.18 3.46
C GLU A 101 -3.20 -0.74 3.46
N LEU A 102 -2.37 -1.30 2.59
CA LEU A 102 -1.00 -0.83 2.39
C LEU A 102 -0.96 0.62 1.88
N ALA A 103 -1.85 0.99 0.97
CA ALA A 103 -1.94 2.37 0.49
C ALA A 103 -2.41 3.34 1.58
N ARG A 104 -3.41 2.96 2.40
CA ARG A 104 -3.84 3.75 3.57
C ARG A 104 -2.73 3.90 4.59
N PHE A 105 -2.03 2.82 4.88
CA PHE A 105 -0.86 2.83 5.75
C PHE A 105 0.20 3.81 5.24
N SER A 106 0.54 3.73 3.95
CA SER A 106 1.47 4.67 3.34
C SER A 106 1.01 6.13 3.45
N ALA A 107 -0.27 6.40 3.18
CA ALA A 107 -0.82 7.75 3.31
C ALA A 107 -0.75 8.26 4.76
N GLU A 108 -0.98 7.39 5.75
CA GLU A 108 -0.89 7.74 7.18
C GLU A 108 0.54 8.06 7.61
N VAL A 109 1.53 7.23 7.23
CA VAL A 109 2.91 7.37 7.73
C VAL A 109 3.78 8.29 6.89
N ALA A 110 3.44 8.51 5.62
CA ALA A 110 4.28 9.25 4.67
C ALA A 110 3.59 10.42 3.96
N GLY A 111 2.27 10.58 4.07
CA GLY A 111 1.53 11.72 3.54
C GLY A 111 1.53 12.89 4.53
N ASN A 112 2.67 13.58 4.70
CA ASN A 112 2.81 14.59 5.74
C ASN A 112 3.88 15.65 5.40
N ASN A 113 4.01 16.66 6.27
CA ASN A 113 4.95 17.78 6.08
C ASN A 113 6.43 17.34 6.08
N ALA A 114 6.80 16.24 6.73
CA ALA A 114 8.19 15.77 6.76
C ALA A 114 8.65 15.23 5.40
N THR A 115 7.76 14.59 4.67
CA THR A 115 8.01 14.17 3.28
C THR A 115 7.76 15.29 2.29
N GLY A 116 6.91 16.26 2.63
CA GLY A 116 6.43 17.31 1.75
C GLY A 116 5.50 16.80 0.65
N MET A 117 4.82 15.65 0.88
CA MET A 117 3.98 15.00 -0.12
C MET A 117 2.60 14.67 0.42
N ASN A 118 1.61 14.75 -0.45
CA ASN A 118 0.30 14.15 -0.31
C ASN A 118 0.27 12.84 -1.12
N ILE A 119 -0.33 11.79 -0.57
CA ILE A 119 -0.50 10.51 -1.24
C ILE A 119 -1.96 10.36 -1.66
N ALA A 120 -2.21 10.49 -2.95
CA ALA A 120 -3.52 10.30 -3.53
C ALA A 120 -3.75 8.80 -3.81
N ILE A 121 -4.59 8.15 -3.00
CA ILE A 121 -4.92 6.73 -3.21
C ILE A 121 -5.87 6.61 -4.40
N ILE A 122 -5.45 5.83 -5.39
CA ILE A 122 -6.27 5.53 -6.58
C ILE A 122 -6.78 4.10 -6.47
N TYR A 123 -8.08 3.93 -6.35
CA TYR A 123 -8.73 2.63 -6.17
C TYR A 123 -8.82 1.83 -7.49
N ARG A 124 -7.65 1.56 -8.07
CA ARG A 124 -7.45 0.74 -9.28
C ARG A 124 -6.15 -0.05 -9.14
N LEU A 125 -6.02 -1.10 -9.94
CA LEU A 125 -4.76 -1.80 -10.11
C LEU A 125 -3.65 -0.83 -10.56
N ASP A 126 -3.93 -0.07 -11.62
CA ASP A 126 -3.01 0.85 -12.28
C ASP A 126 -3.79 1.89 -13.08
N ARG A 127 -3.10 2.69 -13.89
CA ARG A 127 -3.67 3.52 -14.95
C ARG A 127 -4.64 2.70 -15.79
N PHE A 128 -5.55 3.37 -16.49
CA PHE A 128 -6.63 2.71 -17.21
C PHE A 128 -6.10 1.68 -18.22
N LEU A 129 -6.44 0.40 -17.98
CA LEU A 129 -5.99 -0.77 -18.78
C LEU A 129 -4.47 -0.96 -18.85
N ARG A 130 -3.74 -0.52 -17.83
CA ARG A 130 -2.30 -0.72 -17.67
C ARG A 130 -1.99 -1.61 -16.47
N GLY A 131 -0.73 -1.95 -16.32
CA GLY A 131 -0.16 -2.71 -15.21
C GLY A 131 1.28 -2.27 -14.94
N GLY A 132 2.00 -3.03 -14.15
CA GLY A 132 3.41 -2.82 -13.81
C GLY A 132 3.91 -3.89 -12.85
N ASP A 133 5.14 -3.75 -12.36
CA ASP A 133 5.86 -4.75 -11.58
C ASP A 133 5.19 -5.14 -10.24
N HIS A 134 4.22 -4.37 -9.75
CA HIS A 134 3.40 -4.76 -8.58
C HIS A 134 2.37 -5.84 -8.90
N THR A 135 1.97 -6.00 -10.18
CA THR A 135 0.93 -6.96 -10.60
C THR A 135 1.28 -8.41 -10.27
N PRO A 136 2.50 -8.93 -10.59
CA PRO A 136 2.88 -10.28 -10.22
C PRO A 136 2.87 -10.55 -8.70
N PHE A 137 3.17 -9.56 -7.88
CA PHE A 137 3.09 -9.68 -6.43
C PHE A 137 1.64 -9.85 -5.96
N LEU A 138 0.71 -9.06 -6.49
CA LEU A 138 -0.73 -9.19 -6.23
C LEU A 138 -1.26 -10.57 -6.65
N GLN A 139 -0.84 -11.08 -7.81
CA GLN A 139 -1.20 -12.40 -8.30
C GLN A 139 -0.68 -13.53 -7.39
N ASN A 140 0.46 -13.33 -6.74
CA ASN A 140 1.03 -14.25 -5.75
C ASN A 140 0.45 -14.08 -4.34
N GLY A 141 -0.50 -13.15 -4.15
CA GLY A 141 -1.19 -12.92 -2.87
C GLY A 141 -0.49 -11.96 -1.93
N TYR A 142 0.48 -11.20 -2.40
CA TYR A 142 1.18 -10.20 -1.63
C TYR A 142 0.51 -8.82 -1.72
N PRO A 143 0.46 -8.04 -0.65
CA PRO A 143 0.07 -6.63 -0.73
C PRO A 143 1.07 -5.86 -1.59
N ALA A 144 0.60 -5.19 -2.63
CA ALA A 144 1.46 -4.38 -3.47
C ALA A 144 0.73 -3.14 -3.98
N ILE A 145 1.45 -2.03 -4.07
CA ILE A 145 0.97 -0.76 -4.62
C ILE A 145 1.98 -0.21 -5.62
N ARG A 146 1.48 0.62 -6.55
CA ARG A 146 2.32 1.37 -7.47
C ARG A 146 2.24 2.86 -7.17
N TYR A 147 3.40 3.48 -6.97
CA TYR A 147 3.55 4.93 -7.00
C TYR A 147 3.82 5.41 -8.41
N THR A 148 3.14 6.49 -8.80
CA THR A 148 3.42 7.20 -10.04
C THR A 148 3.04 8.68 -9.92
N GLU A 149 3.64 9.54 -10.73
CA GLU A 149 3.41 10.97 -10.74
C GLU A 149 1.94 11.32 -11.08
N PRO A 150 1.42 12.47 -10.61
CA PRO A 150 -0.01 12.79 -10.75
C PRO A 150 -0.43 13.10 -12.19
N ASN A 151 0.45 13.73 -12.96
CA ASN A 151 0.21 14.16 -14.33
C ASN A 151 1.36 13.69 -15.22
N GLU A 152 1.11 12.65 -16.03
CA GLU A 152 2.13 12.10 -16.92
C GLU A 152 2.32 12.98 -18.17
N ASN A 153 3.53 13.02 -18.69
CA ASN A 153 3.81 13.62 -19.99
C ASN A 153 4.12 12.52 -21.02
N PHE A 154 3.16 12.22 -21.86
CA PHE A 154 3.27 11.13 -22.83
C PHE A 154 4.25 11.41 -23.98
N ALA A 155 4.73 12.65 -24.16
CA ALA A 155 5.82 12.95 -25.07
C ALA A 155 7.19 12.51 -24.51
N HIS A 156 7.30 12.31 -23.19
CA HIS A 156 8.54 11.99 -22.51
C HIS A 156 8.70 10.50 -22.15
N GLN A 157 7.74 9.64 -22.51
CA GLN A 157 7.78 8.20 -22.21
C GLN A 157 7.45 7.38 -23.46
N HIS A 158 8.12 6.23 -23.64
CA HIS A 158 7.95 5.32 -24.79
C HIS A 158 8.12 6.00 -26.14
N GLN A 159 9.02 6.98 -26.25
CA GLN A 159 9.25 7.77 -27.44
C GLN A 159 10.73 7.76 -27.83
N ASP A 160 10.99 7.67 -29.14
CA ASP A 160 12.31 7.95 -29.65
C ASP A 160 12.66 9.42 -29.49
N LEU A 161 13.93 9.72 -29.23
CA LEU A 161 14.44 11.09 -29.13
C LEU A 161 14.28 11.83 -30.43
N ARG A 162 13.42 12.84 -30.47
CA ARG A 162 13.19 13.70 -31.67
C ARG A 162 12.52 15.01 -31.26
N THR A 163 12.61 15.96 -32.17
CA THR A 163 11.79 17.19 -32.12
C THR A 163 10.88 17.21 -33.34
N GLU A 164 9.59 17.33 -33.09
CA GLU A 164 8.57 17.35 -34.11
C GLU A 164 7.50 18.42 -33.79
N ASN A 165 7.26 19.32 -34.75
CA ASN A 165 6.32 20.44 -34.58
C ASN A 165 6.56 21.28 -33.30
N GLY A 166 7.82 21.46 -32.90
CA GLY A 166 8.22 22.21 -31.73
C GLY A 166 8.10 21.45 -30.40
N THR A 167 7.65 20.20 -30.43
CA THR A 167 7.60 19.31 -29.26
C THR A 167 8.85 18.45 -29.21
N VAL A 168 9.52 18.41 -28.07
CA VAL A 168 10.66 17.50 -27.80
C VAL A 168 10.09 16.19 -27.22
N TYR A 169 10.44 15.08 -27.86
CA TYR A 169 10.04 13.73 -27.47
C TYR A 169 11.20 12.97 -26.87
N GLY A 170 10.88 12.05 -25.99
CA GLY A 170 11.83 11.12 -25.39
C GLY A 170 12.13 11.43 -23.92
N ASP A 171 12.78 10.49 -23.24
CA ASP A 171 13.13 10.57 -21.83
C ASP A 171 14.51 11.24 -21.67
N LEU A 172 14.50 12.53 -21.34
CA LEU A 172 15.69 13.35 -21.18
C LEU A 172 15.82 13.85 -19.75
N ILE A 173 17.06 14.02 -19.30
CA ILE A 173 17.40 14.46 -17.94
C ILE A 173 16.81 15.84 -17.60
N GLU A 174 16.62 16.71 -18.58
CA GLU A 174 16.04 18.04 -18.42
C GLU A 174 14.55 18.03 -18.03
N PHE A 175 13.87 16.89 -18.22
CA PHE A 175 12.47 16.70 -17.84
C PHE A 175 12.31 16.19 -16.41
N VAL A 176 13.41 15.81 -15.76
CA VAL A 176 13.39 15.30 -14.38
C VAL A 176 13.28 16.44 -13.38
N ASP A 177 12.24 16.40 -12.54
CA ASP A 177 12.13 17.24 -11.36
C ASP A 177 12.82 16.54 -10.17
N PHE A 178 14.09 16.88 -9.94
CA PHE A 178 14.90 16.25 -8.89
C PHE A 178 14.34 16.49 -7.48
N GLU A 179 13.71 17.65 -7.24
CA GLU A 179 13.09 17.96 -5.96
C GLU A 179 11.85 17.12 -5.73
N TYR A 180 11.06 16.90 -6.77
CA TYR A 180 9.92 15.97 -6.74
C TYR A 180 10.40 14.54 -6.49
N THR A 181 11.38 14.07 -7.26
CA THR A 181 11.96 12.73 -7.11
C THR A 181 12.53 12.51 -5.70
N ALA A 182 13.18 13.52 -5.13
CA ALA A 182 13.67 13.44 -3.75
C ALA A 182 12.52 13.31 -2.72
N ARG A 183 11.40 14.01 -2.93
CA ARG A 183 10.21 13.87 -2.08
C ARG A 183 9.59 12.48 -2.22
N VAL A 184 9.51 11.93 -3.43
CA VAL A 184 9.08 10.53 -3.67
C VAL A 184 9.99 9.56 -2.91
N GLY A 185 11.32 9.81 -2.94
CA GLY A 185 12.28 9.04 -2.14
C GLY A 185 11.96 9.08 -0.64
N LYS A 186 11.58 10.24 -0.10
CA LYS A 186 11.17 10.38 1.32
C LYS A 186 9.88 9.61 1.62
N VAL A 187 8.89 9.62 0.72
CA VAL A 187 7.66 8.82 0.85
C VAL A 187 7.98 7.33 0.95
N ASN A 188 8.82 6.84 0.03
CA ASN A 188 9.26 5.45 0.04
C ASN A 188 9.99 5.11 1.35
N MET A 189 10.96 5.95 1.76
CA MET A 189 11.71 5.73 2.99
C MET A 189 10.80 5.67 4.21
N ALA A 190 9.88 6.61 4.37
CA ALA A 190 8.96 6.65 5.51
C ALA A 190 8.05 5.41 5.55
N THR A 191 7.50 5.01 4.39
CA THR A 191 6.64 3.83 4.29
C THR A 191 7.41 2.54 4.58
N ILE A 192 8.56 2.32 3.93
CA ILE A 192 9.38 1.12 4.10
C ILE A 192 9.89 1.03 5.54
N TRP A 193 10.38 2.13 6.10
CA TRP A 193 10.88 2.16 7.46
C TRP A 193 9.79 1.83 8.47
N ALA A 194 8.64 2.52 8.40
CA ALA A 194 7.52 2.27 9.30
C ALA A 194 7.02 0.81 9.21
N LEU A 195 6.92 0.26 7.99
CA LEU A 195 6.52 -1.13 7.78
C LEU A 195 7.54 -2.12 8.33
N SER A 196 8.85 -1.85 8.16
CA SER A 196 9.91 -2.74 8.65
C SER A 196 10.09 -2.73 10.16
N GLU A 197 9.73 -1.63 10.83
CA GLU A 197 9.77 -1.49 12.29
C GLU A 197 8.48 -1.97 12.98
N ALA A 198 7.37 -2.04 12.25
CA ALA A 198 6.10 -2.51 12.78
C ALA A 198 6.13 -4.00 13.11
N PRO A 199 5.34 -4.47 14.08
CA PRO A 199 5.04 -5.89 14.20
C PRO A 199 4.26 -6.39 12.98
N GLY A 200 4.30 -7.70 12.73
CA GLY A 200 3.50 -8.31 11.67
C GLY A 200 2.00 -8.09 11.89
N MET A 201 1.24 -8.09 10.79
CA MET A 201 -0.21 -7.84 10.79
C MET A 201 -0.97 -8.86 11.67
N PRO A 202 -2.13 -8.48 12.25
CA PRO A 202 -2.95 -9.40 13.04
C PRO A 202 -3.49 -10.54 12.16
N ARG A 203 -3.65 -11.72 12.78
CA ARG A 203 -4.10 -12.94 12.09
C ARG A 203 -5.52 -13.29 12.50
N ASN A 204 -6.28 -13.87 11.55
CA ASN A 204 -7.64 -14.35 11.75
C ASN A 204 -8.56 -13.29 12.37
N VAL A 205 -8.50 -12.09 11.80
CA VAL A 205 -9.38 -11.00 12.20
C VAL A 205 -10.78 -11.29 11.68
N THR A 206 -11.74 -11.42 12.62
CA THR A 206 -13.13 -11.74 12.30
C THR A 206 -14.11 -10.83 13.02
N VAL A 207 -15.29 -10.71 12.43
CA VAL A 207 -16.46 -10.08 13.04
C VAL A 207 -17.52 -11.13 13.34
N ASP A 208 -18.07 -11.11 14.54
CA ASP A 208 -19.16 -12.01 14.94
C ASP A 208 -20.46 -11.56 14.27
N THR A 209 -21.07 -12.47 13.52
CA THR A 209 -22.34 -12.25 12.81
C THR A 209 -23.48 -13.10 13.35
N THR A 210 -23.28 -13.82 14.46
CA THR A 210 -24.27 -14.72 15.05
C THR A 210 -25.35 -13.98 15.82
N VAL A 211 -25.05 -12.77 16.32
CA VAL A 211 -25.97 -11.94 17.05
C VAL A 211 -26.32 -10.69 16.24
N LEU A 212 -27.61 -10.44 16.12
CA LEU A 212 -28.16 -9.24 15.47
C LEU A 212 -28.44 -8.18 16.53
N ASP A 213 -27.48 -7.30 16.71
CA ASP A 213 -27.57 -6.13 17.59
C ASP A 213 -26.71 -4.97 17.04
N ASN A 214 -26.74 -3.84 17.72
CA ASN A 214 -26.00 -2.66 17.33
C ASN A 214 -24.54 -2.65 17.84
N ASP A 215 -24.10 -3.70 18.52
CA ASP A 215 -22.72 -3.85 18.93
C ASP A 215 -21.93 -4.65 17.90
N THR A 216 -20.64 -4.34 17.76
CA THR A 216 -19.74 -5.13 16.93
C THR A 216 -18.72 -5.86 17.80
N ARG A 217 -18.67 -7.18 17.66
CA ARG A 217 -17.71 -8.06 18.31
C ARG A 217 -16.63 -8.46 17.33
N LEU A 218 -15.40 -8.03 17.59
CA LEU A 218 -14.22 -8.37 16.79
C LEU A 218 -13.36 -9.38 17.54
N LYS A 219 -12.74 -10.32 16.82
CA LYS A 219 -11.82 -11.35 17.34
C LYS A 219 -10.61 -11.47 16.44
N TRP A 220 -9.46 -11.80 17.04
CA TRP A 220 -8.19 -12.09 16.33
C TRP A 220 -7.28 -12.96 17.19
N ILE A 221 -6.24 -13.52 16.56
CA ILE A 221 -5.20 -14.27 17.28
C ILE A 221 -4.21 -13.29 17.92
N VAL A 222 -4.05 -13.40 19.25
CA VAL A 222 -3.04 -12.63 19.98
C VAL A 222 -1.64 -13.14 19.64
N SER A 223 -0.77 -12.24 19.21
CA SER A 223 0.64 -12.57 18.99
C SER A 223 1.41 -12.68 20.30
N ASN A 224 2.23 -13.72 20.42
CA ASN A 224 3.12 -13.93 21.57
C ASN A 224 4.48 -13.23 21.40
N HIS A 225 4.72 -12.54 20.30
CA HIS A 225 5.98 -11.85 20.08
C HIS A 225 6.19 -10.71 21.09
N SER A 226 7.41 -10.58 21.58
CA SER A 226 7.78 -9.59 22.61
C SER A 226 7.74 -8.15 22.13
N ASN A 227 7.82 -7.93 20.80
CA ASN A 227 7.71 -6.62 20.18
C ASN A 227 6.26 -6.10 20.03
N VAL A 228 5.24 -6.89 20.45
CA VAL A 228 3.84 -6.49 20.40
C VAL A 228 3.42 -5.90 21.74
N ALA A 229 3.08 -4.61 21.75
CA ALA A 229 2.51 -3.91 22.91
C ALA A 229 1.01 -4.19 23.05
N GLY A 230 0.28 -4.19 21.93
CA GLY A 230 -1.18 -4.37 21.94
C GLY A 230 -1.78 -4.31 20.56
N TYR A 231 -3.07 -4.05 20.52
CA TYR A 231 -3.87 -3.93 19.32
C TYR A 231 -4.66 -2.64 19.35
N GLU A 232 -4.95 -2.13 18.17
CA GLU A 232 -5.80 -0.99 17.96
C GLU A 232 -6.89 -1.36 16.98
N VAL A 233 -8.13 -1.05 17.32
CA VAL A 233 -9.25 -1.10 16.38
C VAL A 233 -9.41 0.26 15.74
N VAL A 234 -9.44 0.28 14.42
CA VAL A 234 -9.70 1.46 13.62
C VAL A 234 -11.05 1.33 12.93
N TRP A 235 -11.75 2.46 12.73
CA TRP A 235 -12.97 2.44 11.93
C TRP A 235 -13.18 3.74 11.18
N ARG A 236 -14.05 3.68 10.21
CA ARG A 236 -14.45 4.80 9.36
C ARG A 236 -15.90 4.66 8.90
N PRO A 237 -16.63 5.75 8.66
CA PRO A 237 -17.86 5.72 7.89
C PRO A 237 -17.61 5.06 6.52
N ILE A 238 -18.58 4.33 5.99
CA ILE A 238 -18.45 3.57 4.74
C ILE A 238 -17.98 4.45 3.57
N ALA A 239 -18.46 5.70 3.53
CA ALA A 239 -18.10 6.64 2.46
C ALA A 239 -16.67 7.25 2.57
N ASN A 240 -15.99 7.09 3.71
CA ASN A 240 -14.66 7.67 3.90
C ASN A 240 -13.57 6.73 3.34
N SER A 241 -12.56 7.30 2.74
CA SER A 241 -11.44 6.55 2.16
C SER A 241 -10.37 6.15 3.19
N LEU A 242 -10.16 6.97 4.23
CA LEU A 242 -9.15 6.79 5.25
C LEU A 242 -9.77 6.46 6.62
N TRP A 243 -9.01 5.80 7.48
CA TRP A 243 -9.38 5.56 8.87
C TRP A 243 -9.55 6.92 9.60
N THR A 244 -10.70 7.11 10.26
CA THR A 244 -11.04 8.39 10.90
C THR A 244 -11.09 8.29 12.42
N HIS A 245 -11.20 7.07 12.94
CA HIS A 245 -11.29 6.81 14.36
C HIS A 245 -10.41 5.63 14.74
N GLN A 246 -9.99 5.60 16.00
CA GLN A 246 -9.19 4.51 16.55
C GLN A 246 -9.41 4.38 18.05
N VAL A 247 -9.22 3.16 18.58
CA VAL A 247 -9.20 2.88 20.01
C VAL A 247 -8.13 1.84 20.31
N ASP A 248 -7.28 2.11 21.28
CA ASP A 248 -6.34 1.13 21.83
C ASP A 248 -7.11 0.16 22.72
N VAL A 249 -6.95 -1.12 22.46
CA VAL A 249 -7.64 -2.19 23.20
C VAL A 249 -6.66 -3.04 24.02
N GLY A 250 -5.38 -2.69 24.04
CA GLY A 250 -4.35 -3.45 24.74
C GLY A 250 -4.04 -4.80 24.10
N LYS A 251 -3.36 -5.68 24.84
CA LYS A 251 -2.93 -6.99 24.34
C LYS A 251 -3.99 -8.07 24.55
N ILE A 252 -5.15 -7.89 23.92
CA ILE A 252 -6.29 -8.82 23.97
C ILE A 252 -6.63 -9.36 22.60
N GLY A 253 -7.40 -10.46 22.53
CA GLY A 253 -7.79 -11.13 21.29
C GLY A 253 -9.24 -10.90 20.85
N SER A 254 -9.99 -10.07 21.60
CA SER A 254 -11.36 -9.72 21.24
C SER A 254 -11.81 -8.45 21.93
N VAL A 255 -12.78 -7.76 21.31
CA VAL A 255 -13.40 -6.56 21.87
C VAL A 255 -14.83 -6.45 21.36
N THR A 256 -15.72 -5.89 22.20
CA THR A 256 -17.06 -5.46 21.79
C THR A 256 -17.08 -3.93 21.79
N LEU A 257 -17.53 -3.33 20.69
CA LEU A 257 -17.67 -1.89 20.53
C LEU A 257 -19.15 -1.53 20.33
N PRO A 258 -19.65 -0.46 20.98
CA PRO A 258 -21.04 -0.01 20.84
C PRO A 258 -21.22 0.77 19.51
N LEU A 259 -20.89 0.12 18.41
CA LEU A 259 -20.94 0.65 17.04
C LEU A 259 -21.46 -0.46 16.12
N SER A 260 -22.45 -0.13 15.30
CA SER A 260 -23.00 -1.11 14.36
C SER A 260 -22.05 -1.36 13.19
N LYS A 261 -21.76 -2.64 12.93
CA LYS A 261 -21.04 -3.12 11.75
C LYS A 261 -21.72 -2.78 10.42
N ASP A 262 -23.00 -2.40 10.46
CA ASP A 262 -23.76 -1.99 9.27
C ASP A 262 -23.48 -0.53 8.88
N ASN A 263 -22.97 0.29 9.80
CA ASN A 263 -22.79 1.72 9.61
C ASN A 263 -21.32 2.13 9.36
N VAL A 264 -20.38 1.28 9.73
CA VAL A 264 -18.94 1.60 9.65
C VAL A 264 -18.14 0.40 9.15
N ILE A 265 -16.99 0.70 8.58
CA ILE A 265 -15.96 -0.29 8.25
C ILE A 265 -14.97 -0.35 9.39
N PHE A 266 -14.64 -1.56 9.85
CA PHE A 266 -13.63 -1.81 10.88
C PHE A 266 -12.34 -2.36 10.30
N GLY A 267 -11.25 -2.12 11.02
CA GLY A 267 -9.96 -2.76 10.82
C GLY A 267 -9.29 -3.01 12.18
N VAL A 268 -8.41 -3.99 12.24
CA VAL A 268 -7.57 -4.25 13.41
C VAL A 268 -6.13 -4.16 13.01
N ARG A 269 -5.28 -3.50 13.82
CA ARG A 269 -3.85 -3.42 13.60
C ARG A 269 -3.06 -3.70 14.86
N VAL A 270 -1.83 -4.16 14.72
CA VAL A 270 -0.91 -4.41 15.83
C VAL A 270 -0.15 -3.13 16.15
N VAL A 271 0.03 -2.87 17.45
CA VAL A 271 0.87 -1.78 17.96
C VAL A 271 2.14 -2.38 18.54
N GLY A 272 3.29 -1.89 18.09
CA GLY A 272 4.59 -2.31 18.56
C GLY A 272 5.02 -1.62 19.85
N THR A 273 5.92 -2.26 20.61
CA THR A 273 6.54 -1.67 21.82
C THR A 273 7.37 -0.44 21.51
N ASN A 274 7.72 -0.22 20.25
CA ASN A 274 8.41 0.96 19.73
C ASN A 274 7.46 2.03 19.17
N GLY A 275 6.13 1.81 19.29
CA GLY A 275 5.11 2.73 18.81
C GLY A 275 4.74 2.60 17.33
N TYR A 276 5.49 1.82 16.52
CA TYR A 276 5.12 1.55 15.14
C TYR A 276 3.89 0.64 15.07
N LYS A 277 3.05 0.87 14.08
CA LYS A 277 1.79 0.14 13.89
C LYS A 277 1.85 -0.62 12.56
N SER A 278 1.21 -1.78 12.50
CA SER A 278 1.04 -2.50 11.22
C SER A 278 -0.03 -1.85 10.36
N PRO A 279 -0.09 -2.14 9.05
CA PRO A 279 -1.31 -1.94 8.28
C PRO A 279 -2.50 -2.61 8.97
N ALA A 280 -3.70 -2.06 8.77
CA ALA A 280 -4.92 -2.66 9.31
C ALA A 280 -5.33 -3.91 8.52
N VAL A 281 -6.04 -4.81 9.18
CA VAL A 281 -6.64 -5.99 8.55
C VAL A 281 -8.15 -5.88 8.69
N TYR A 282 -8.84 -5.97 7.55
CA TYR A 282 -10.29 -5.97 7.46
C TYR A 282 -10.87 -7.28 8.02
N PRO A 283 -11.86 -7.25 8.94
CA PRO A 283 -12.45 -8.44 9.50
C PRO A 283 -13.43 -9.12 8.54
N PHE A 284 -13.29 -10.42 8.36
CA PHE A 284 -14.29 -11.26 7.68
C PHE A 284 -15.29 -11.85 8.69
N PRO A 285 -16.50 -12.27 8.25
CA PRO A 285 -17.40 -13.03 9.10
C PRO A 285 -16.73 -14.29 9.63
N GLY A 286 -16.89 -14.57 10.97
CA GLY A 286 -16.29 -15.73 11.63
C GLY A 286 -17.11 -16.21 12.82
#